data_93b91a48e3dcf6cdcd69ea09d5734a30
#
_entry.id   93b91a48e3dcf6cdcd69ea09d5734a30
#
_cell.length_a   1.000
_cell.length_b   1.000
_cell.length_c   1.000
_cell.angle_alpha   90.00
_cell.angle_beta   90.00
_cell.angle_gamma   90.00
#
_symmetry.space_group_name_H-M   'P 1'
#
loop_
_entity.id
_entity.type
_entity.pdbx_description
1 polymer ?
#
loop_
_entity_poly.entity_id
_entity_poly.type
_entity_poly.pdbx_seq_one_letter_code
_entity_poly.pdbx_strand_id
1 'polypeptide(L)'
;MKFKLLLTFLIFTSTYLIAGEVNIAAASDMKFALDEIAKVYMSRHSETKINTIFGSSGKAFTQISNGAPYDIYYSADINYPKKLKLSGQAVGEVKPYAIGRIVLWSNTVNTANGMESLLSPNIKKIAIANPEHAPYGRAAVAALKYYGLYDKIKDKLIYGENINQTAQYVQTKAADVAILALSLVSTPQLKDTPSYLIPKNSHPELLQGYVLVKNNPEAREFLTFFETKEANTILKEYGFVVQ
;
A
#
# COMPACT_ATOMS: atom_id res chain seq x y z
N MET A 1 -18.25 74.96 -14.86
CA MET A 1 -18.67 73.74 -14.10
C MET A 1 -17.75 72.59 -14.52
N LYS A 2 -16.75 72.25 -13.68
CA LYS A 2 -15.76 71.16 -14.01
C LYS A 2 -16.20 69.90 -13.28
N PHE A 3 -16.64 68.92 -14.04
CA PHE A 3 -16.99 67.57 -13.55
C PHE A 3 -15.67 66.79 -13.27
N LYS A 4 -15.39 66.46 -12.01
CA LYS A 4 -14.31 65.56 -11.61
C LYS A 4 -14.83 64.14 -11.67
N LEU A 5 -14.38 63.33 -12.66
CA LEU A 5 -14.65 61.90 -12.76
C LEU A 5 -13.75 61.18 -11.75
N LEU A 6 -14.36 60.63 -10.70
CA LEU A 6 -13.66 59.81 -9.69
C LEU A 6 -13.60 58.36 -10.20
N LEU A 7 -12.46 57.92 -10.70
CA LEU A 7 -12.21 56.55 -11.16
C LEU A 7 -11.89 55.69 -9.94
N THR A 8 -12.87 54.90 -9.44
CA THR A 8 -12.66 53.96 -8.37
C THR A 8 -11.98 52.70 -8.91
N PHE A 9 -10.71 52.49 -8.62
CA PHE A 9 -9.94 51.32 -9.02
C PHE A 9 -10.26 50.18 -8.03
N LEU A 10 -11.08 49.23 -8.47
CA LEU A 10 -11.36 48.00 -7.69
C LEU A 10 -10.15 47.06 -7.79
N ILE A 11 -9.34 47.01 -6.74
CA ILE A 11 -8.21 46.05 -6.64
C ILE A 11 -8.79 44.68 -6.33
N PHE A 12 -8.89 43.80 -7.32
CA PHE A 12 -9.14 42.36 -7.12
C PHE A 12 -7.86 41.73 -6.56
N THR A 13 -7.78 41.59 -5.25
CA THR A 13 -6.75 40.75 -4.62
C THR A 13 -7.12 39.29 -4.85
N SER A 14 -6.51 38.65 -5.87
CA SER A 14 -6.54 37.21 -6.01
C SER A 14 -5.80 36.61 -4.82
N THR A 15 -6.53 36.11 -3.84
CA THR A 15 -5.95 35.22 -2.81
C THR A 15 -5.57 33.95 -3.52
N TYR A 16 -4.27 33.76 -3.76
CA TYR A 16 -3.74 32.44 -4.09
C TYR A 16 -3.98 31.56 -2.87
N LEU A 17 -4.95 30.66 -2.94
CA LEU A 17 -5.03 29.53 -2.03
C LEU A 17 -3.73 28.74 -2.22
N ILE A 18 -2.86 28.76 -1.23
CA ILE A 18 -1.71 27.85 -1.19
C ILE A 18 -2.31 26.47 -0.97
N ALA A 19 -2.25 25.62 -1.99
CA ALA A 19 -2.70 24.25 -1.87
C ALA A 19 -1.88 23.54 -0.78
N GLY A 20 -2.57 23.00 0.21
CA GLY A 20 -1.93 22.13 1.21
C GLY A 20 -1.38 20.88 0.52
N GLU A 21 -0.20 20.42 0.91
CA GLU A 21 0.43 19.24 0.34
C GLU A 21 0.65 18.19 1.43
N VAL A 22 0.28 16.94 1.14
CA VAL A 22 0.47 15.80 2.02
C VAL A 22 1.30 14.74 1.29
N ASN A 23 2.47 14.44 1.81
CA ASN A 23 3.39 13.45 1.25
C ASN A 23 3.29 12.15 2.05
N ILE A 24 2.84 11.09 1.41
CA ILE A 24 2.55 9.80 2.03
C ILE A 24 3.57 8.76 1.55
N ALA A 25 4.23 8.08 2.50
CA ALA A 25 4.92 6.82 2.23
C ALA A 25 3.95 5.67 2.53
N ALA A 26 3.72 4.78 1.58
CA ALA A 26 2.79 3.67 1.75
C ALA A 26 3.34 2.34 1.26
N ALA A 27 3.01 1.28 1.97
CA ALA A 27 3.23 -0.07 1.51
C ALA A 27 2.44 -0.32 0.22
N SER A 28 3.09 -0.98 -0.76
CA SER A 28 2.57 -1.07 -2.14
C SER A 28 1.30 -1.92 -2.28
N ASP A 29 0.94 -2.70 -1.29
CA ASP A 29 -0.34 -3.41 -1.24
C ASP A 29 -1.54 -2.46 -1.10
N MET A 30 -1.29 -1.24 -0.56
CA MET A 30 -2.28 -0.17 -0.43
C MET A 30 -2.54 0.59 -1.73
N LYS A 31 -1.76 0.34 -2.78
CA LYS A 31 -1.73 1.20 -3.98
C LYS A 31 -3.13 1.58 -4.48
N PHE A 32 -3.95 0.62 -4.79
CA PHE A 32 -5.26 0.88 -5.39
C PHE A 32 -6.26 1.46 -4.38
N ALA A 33 -6.30 0.90 -3.17
CA ALA A 33 -7.21 1.36 -2.12
C ALA A 33 -6.87 2.79 -1.68
N LEU A 34 -5.59 3.10 -1.45
CA LEU A 34 -5.18 4.43 -1.00
C LEU A 34 -5.30 5.48 -2.11
N ASP A 35 -5.00 5.11 -3.37
CA ASP A 35 -5.22 6.00 -4.51
C ASP A 35 -6.72 6.36 -4.65
N GLU A 36 -7.64 5.40 -4.44
CA GLU A 36 -9.07 5.66 -4.47
C GLU A 36 -9.52 6.52 -3.29
N ILE A 37 -9.09 6.20 -2.07
CA ILE A 37 -9.38 7.00 -0.86
C ILE A 37 -8.87 8.44 -1.04
N ALA A 38 -7.63 8.62 -1.52
CA ALA A 38 -7.06 9.93 -1.79
C ALA A 38 -7.85 10.70 -2.85
N LYS A 39 -8.30 10.02 -3.91
CA LYS A 39 -9.14 10.63 -4.96
C LYS A 39 -10.48 11.10 -4.42
N VAL A 40 -11.15 10.29 -3.60
CA VAL A 40 -12.43 10.67 -2.96
C VAL A 40 -12.21 11.86 -2.03
N TYR A 41 -11.15 11.85 -1.21
CA TYR A 41 -10.81 12.97 -0.35
C TYR A 41 -10.58 14.26 -1.14
N MET A 42 -9.69 14.25 -2.13
CA MET A 42 -9.35 15.43 -2.96
C MET A 42 -10.55 15.96 -3.76
N SER A 43 -11.55 15.14 -4.07
CA SER A 43 -12.77 15.61 -4.74
C SER A 43 -13.61 16.56 -3.86
N ARG A 44 -13.42 16.53 -2.54
CA ARG A 44 -14.10 17.36 -1.53
C ARG A 44 -13.20 18.43 -0.93
N HIS A 45 -11.88 18.26 -1.06
CA HIS A 45 -10.81 19.12 -0.53
C HIS A 45 -9.87 19.50 -1.68
N SER A 46 -10.40 20.28 -2.64
CA SER A 46 -9.67 20.65 -3.86
C SER A 46 -8.43 21.50 -3.62
N GLU A 47 -8.31 22.10 -2.44
CA GLU A 47 -7.15 22.86 -1.95
C GLU A 47 -6.03 21.96 -1.41
N THR A 48 -6.28 20.66 -1.23
CA THR A 48 -5.29 19.72 -0.70
C THR A 48 -4.82 18.76 -1.78
N LYS A 49 -3.51 18.63 -1.93
CA LYS A 49 -2.89 17.66 -2.83
C LYS A 49 -2.28 16.50 -2.05
N ILE A 50 -2.70 15.28 -2.35
CA ILE A 50 -2.13 14.06 -1.78
C ILE A 50 -1.12 13.47 -2.76
N ASN A 51 0.13 13.34 -2.34
CA ASN A 51 1.19 12.67 -3.08
C ASN A 51 1.56 11.37 -2.36
N THR A 52 1.35 10.24 -3.02
CA THR A 52 1.66 8.94 -2.42
C THR A 52 2.83 8.28 -3.14
N ILE A 53 3.83 7.84 -2.36
CA ILE A 53 4.96 7.05 -2.84
C ILE A 53 4.83 5.65 -2.29
N PHE A 54 4.65 4.70 -3.21
CA PHE A 54 4.45 3.29 -2.89
C PHE A 54 5.78 2.52 -2.93
N GLY A 55 6.05 1.75 -1.88
CA GLY A 55 7.26 0.95 -1.77
C GLY A 55 7.10 -0.25 -0.83
N SER A 56 8.19 -0.90 -0.47
CA SER A 56 8.16 -1.86 0.63
C SER A 56 8.19 -1.14 1.98
N SER A 57 7.49 -1.72 2.98
CA SER A 57 7.41 -1.11 4.32
C SER A 57 8.80 -0.86 4.94
N GLY A 58 9.72 -1.82 4.82
CA GLY A 58 11.06 -1.67 5.41
C GLY A 58 11.89 -0.57 4.73
N LYS A 59 11.79 -0.40 3.41
CA LYS A 59 12.50 0.70 2.73
C LYS A 59 11.92 2.06 3.07
N ALA A 60 10.59 2.19 3.10
CA ALA A 60 9.94 3.43 3.54
C ALA A 60 10.33 3.78 4.99
N PHE A 61 10.36 2.78 5.90
CA PHE A 61 10.88 2.96 7.25
C PHE A 61 12.31 3.51 7.26
N THR A 62 13.21 2.92 6.49
CA THR A 62 14.62 3.39 6.39
C THR A 62 14.71 4.81 5.84
N GLN A 63 13.93 5.13 4.81
CA GLN A 63 13.89 6.50 4.25
C GLN A 63 13.44 7.53 5.29
N ILE A 64 12.36 7.24 6.02
CA ILE A 64 11.86 8.11 7.08
C ILE A 64 12.88 8.25 8.20
N SER A 65 13.50 7.15 8.61
CA SER A 65 14.56 7.16 9.64
C SER A 65 15.77 7.99 9.23
N ASN A 66 16.01 8.14 7.93
CA ASN A 66 17.05 9.00 7.35
C ASN A 66 16.55 10.42 7.00
N GLY A 67 15.36 10.81 7.48
CA GLY A 67 14.87 12.17 7.33
C GLY A 67 14.07 12.46 6.05
N ALA A 68 13.63 11.44 5.32
CA ALA A 68 12.76 11.65 4.15
C ALA A 68 11.49 12.44 4.54
N PRO A 69 11.05 13.41 3.71
CA PRO A 69 10.05 14.40 4.10
C PRO A 69 8.60 13.90 3.93
N TYR A 70 8.28 12.75 4.48
CA TYR A 70 6.92 12.24 4.51
C TYR A 70 6.13 12.79 5.69
N ASP A 71 4.82 12.98 5.49
CA ASP A 71 3.88 13.42 6.52
C ASP A 71 3.17 12.24 7.18
N ILE A 72 2.82 11.21 6.39
CA ILE A 72 2.15 10.00 6.86
C ILE A 72 2.91 8.77 6.36
N TYR A 73 2.95 7.75 7.20
CA TYR A 73 3.50 6.44 6.84
C TYR A 73 2.48 5.33 7.07
N TYR A 74 2.10 4.62 5.99
CA TYR A 74 1.29 3.39 6.00
C TYR A 74 2.18 2.18 5.78
N SER A 75 2.13 1.23 6.69
CA SER A 75 2.97 0.04 6.68
C SER A 75 2.16 -1.24 6.73
N ALA A 76 2.56 -2.23 5.93
CA ALA A 76 2.03 -3.59 5.98
C ALA A 76 2.53 -4.42 7.19
N ASP A 77 3.32 -3.80 8.07
CA ASP A 77 3.75 -4.36 9.35
C ASP A 77 3.76 -3.21 10.38
N ILE A 78 2.84 -3.26 11.33
CA ILE A 78 2.64 -2.22 12.36
C ILE A 78 3.89 -1.97 13.22
N ASN A 79 4.82 -2.92 13.25
CA ASN A 79 6.05 -2.77 14.03
C ASN A 79 6.97 -1.67 13.48
N TYR A 80 6.92 -1.36 12.18
CA TYR A 80 7.70 -0.26 11.62
C TYR A 80 7.20 1.11 12.11
N PRO A 81 5.90 1.47 12.02
CA PRO A 81 5.37 2.67 12.65
C PRO A 81 5.67 2.75 14.16
N LYS A 82 5.56 1.63 14.90
CA LYS A 82 5.90 1.58 16.33
C LYS A 82 7.37 1.94 16.58
N LYS A 83 8.30 1.46 15.75
CA LYS A 83 9.73 1.80 15.84
C LYS A 83 9.97 3.29 15.61
N LEU A 84 9.33 3.91 14.60
CA LEU A 84 9.43 5.36 14.35
C LEU A 84 8.91 6.17 15.55
N LYS A 85 7.79 5.76 16.14
CA LYS A 85 7.23 6.42 17.32
C LYS A 85 8.19 6.33 18.51
N LEU A 86 8.73 5.14 18.78
CA LEU A 86 9.68 4.91 19.89
C LEU A 86 10.99 5.68 19.72
N SER A 87 11.44 5.88 18.49
CA SER A 87 12.66 6.66 18.22
C SER A 87 12.42 8.17 18.12
N GLY A 88 11.21 8.66 18.40
CA GLY A 88 10.86 10.08 18.30
C GLY A 88 10.76 10.62 16.86
N GLN A 89 10.73 9.76 15.88
CA GLN A 89 10.67 10.13 14.45
C GLN A 89 9.23 10.18 13.90
N ALA A 90 8.24 10.03 14.75
CA ALA A 90 6.83 10.20 14.43
C ALA A 90 6.11 10.93 15.57
N VAL A 91 5.22 11.86 15.21
CA VAL A 91 4.52 12.74 16.17
C VAL A 91 3.14 12.18 16.56
N GLY A 92 2.52 11.40 15.70
CA GLY A 92 1.20 10.80 15.94
C GLY A 92 1.24 9.51 16.75
N GLU A 93 0.07 9.03 17.14
CA GLU A 93 -0.09 7.69 17.68
C GLU A 93 -0.13 6.67 16.55
N VAL A 94 0.41 5.47 16.82
CA VAL A 94 0.34 4.36 15.86
C VAL A 94 -1.03 3.72 15.95
N LYS A 95 -1.74 3.69 14.81
CA LYS A 95 -3.06 3.06 14.73
C LYS A 95 -3.04 1.88 13.76
N PRO A 96 -3.60 0.72 14.15
CA PRO A 96 -3.89 -0.34 13.20
C PRO A 96 -5.03 0.11 12.27
N TYR A 97 -5.04 -0.38 11.02
CA TYR A 97 -6.16 -0.09 10.11
C TYR A 97 -6.72 -1.34 9.45
N ALA A 98 -5.90 -2.35 9.20
CA ALA A 98 -6.36 -3.58 8.55
C ALA A 98 -5.41 -4.76 8.79
N ILE A 99 -5.90 -5.95 8.43
CA ILE A 99 -5.08 -7.15 8.27
C ILE A 99 -5.02 -7.48 6.78
N GLY A 100 -3.80 -7.59 6.25
CA GLY A 100 -3.55 -8.02 4.88
C GLY A 100 -3.69 -9.53 4.71
N ARG A 101 -3.96 -9.96 3.48
CA ARG A 101 -4.08 -11.37 3.09
C ARG A 101 -3.18 -11.65 1.90
N ILE A 102 -2.67 -12.87 1.80
CA ILE A 102 -1.86 -13.33 0.66
C ILE A 102 -2.61 -14.35 -0.19
N VAL A 103 -2.34 -14.30 -1.50
CA VAL A 103 -2.91 -15.19 -2.50
C VAL A 103 -1.80 -15.75 -3.41
N LEU A 104 -2.01 -16.95 -3.89
CA LEU A 104 -1.28 -17.46 -5.05
C LEU A 104 -2.05 -17.06 -6.30
N TRP A 105 -1.40 -16.36 -7.22
CA TRP A 105 -2.04 -15.83 -8.42
C TRP A 105 -1.16 -16.00 -9.67
N SER A 106 -1.84 -16.26 -10.78
CA SER A 106 -1.25 -16.29 -12.12
C SER A 106 -2.28 -15.85 -13.15
N ASN A 107 -1.83 -15.25 -14.24
CA ASN A 107 -2.65 -14.95 -15.40
C ASN A 107 -2.57 -16.04 -16.51
N THR A 108 -1.74 -17.05 -16.32
CA THR A 108 -1.48 -18.10 -17.35
C THR A 108 -1.56 -19.51 -16.80
N VAL A 109 -1.37 -19.70 -15.51
CA VAL A 109 -1.33 -21.01 -14.85
C VAL A 109 -2.53 -21.19 -13.94
N ASN A 110 -3.18 -22.35 -13.99
CA ASN A 110 -4.24 -22.68 -13.04
C ASN A 110 -3.66 -22.92 -11.65
N THR A 111 -4.04 -22.09 -10.69
CA THR A 111 -3.63 -22.17 -9.29
C THR A 111 -4.67 -22.82 -8.36
N ALA A 112 -5.73 -23.43 -8.91
CA ALA A 112 -6.83 -24.03 -8.15
C ALA A 112 -6.38 -25.14 -7.19
N ASN A 113 -5.30 -25.86 -7.50
CA ASN A 113 -4.70 -26.86 -6.62
C ASN A 113 -3.91 -26.25 -5.44
N GLY A 114 -4.00 -24.93 -5.25
CA GLY A 114 -3.36 -24.23 -4.14
C GLY A 114 -1.84 -24.26 -4.22
N MET A 115 -1.20 -24.29 -3.06
CA MET A 115 0.26 -24.17 -2.94
C MET A 115 1.03 -25.31 -3.63
N GLU A 116 0.43 -26.50 -3.76
CA GLU A 116 1.06 -27.64 -4.44
C GLU A 116 1.23 -27.41 -5.95
N SER A 117 0.46 -26.49 -6.53
CA SER A 117 0.63 -26.07 -7.94
C SER A 117 2.07 -25.64 -8.23
N LEU A 118 2.78 -25.10 -7.24
CA LEU A 118 4.16 -24.60 -7.36
C LEU A 118 5.17 -25.72 -7.70
N LEU A 119 4.83 -26.98 -7.46
CA LEU A 119 5.65 -28.15 -7.83
C LEU A 119 5.55 -28.50 -9.31
N SER A 120 4.58 -27.94 -10.03
CA SER A 120 4.40 -28.22 -11.46
C SER A 120 5.70 -27.99 -12.25
N PRO A 121 6.08 -28.92 -13.16
CA PRO A 121 7.23 -28.75 -14.03
C PRO A 121 7.07 -27.58 -15.03
N ASN A 122 5.84 -27.11 -15.25
CA ASN A 122 5.55 -25.97 -16.11
C ASN A 122 5.80 -24.63 -15.42
N ILE A 123 5.90 -24.60 -14.09
CA ILE A 123 6.24 -23.40 -13.33
C ILE A 123 7.75 -23.31 -13.16
N LYS A 124 8.37 -22.36 -13.84
CA LYS A 124 9.81 -22.12 -13.84
C LYS A 124 10.23 -20.98 -12.93
N LYS A 125 9.39 -19.93 -12.84
CA LYS A 125 9.66 -18.74 -12.05
C LYS A 125 8.47 -18.38 -11.16
N ILE A 126 8.75 -18.23 -9.87
CA ILE A 126 7.76 -17.91 -8.83
C ILE A 126 8.18 -16.58 -8.23
N ALA A 127 7.34 -15.55 -8.36
CA ALA A 127 7.64 -14.25 -7.82
C ALA A 127 7.12 -14.10 -6.37
N ILE A 128 7.97 -13.58 -5.50
CA ILE A 128 7.62 -13.12 -4.16
C ILE A 128 8.27 -11.76 -3.91
N ALA A 129 7.72 -10.95 -3.00
CA ALA A 129 8.40 -9.73 -2.60
C ALA A 129 9.65 -10.08 -1.78
N ASN A 130 10.70 -9.24 -1.83
CA ASN A 130 11.93 -9.50 -1.10
C ASN A 130 11.67 -9.53 0.42
N PRO A 131 11.86 -10.66 1.12
CA PRO A 131 11.55 -10.82 2.54
C PRO A 131 12.42 -9.98 3.47
N GLU A 132 13.57 -9.48 3.01
CA GLU A 132 14.47 -8.65 3.82
C GLU A 132 13.78 -7.36 4.28
N HIS A 133 12.94 -6.76 3.43
CA HIS A 133 12.30 -5.48 3.71
C HIS A 133 10.79 -5.43 3.40
N ALA A 134 10.20 -6.50 2.80
CA ALA A 134 8.78 -6.56 2.48
C ALA A 134 8.04 -7.55 3.40
N PRO A 135 7.03 -7.10 4.18
CA PRO A 135 6.23 -7.97 5.04
C PRO A 135 5.54 -9.10 4.27
N TYR A 136 5.02 -8.80 3.09
CA TYR A 136 4.41 -9.79 2.21
C TYR A 136 5.40 -10.86 1.73
N GLY A 137 6.67 -10.52 1.53
CA GLY A 137 7.72 -11.46 1.23
C GLY A 137 8.02 -12.40 2.39
N ARG A 138 8.06 -11.88 3.63
CA ARG A 138 8.19 -12.71 4.83
C ARG A 138 7.01 -13.66 5.00
N ALA A 139 5.79 -13.18 4.76
CA ALA A 139 4.59 -14.02 4.80
C ALA A 139 4.62 -15.12 3.72
N ALA A 140 5.05 -14.79 2.50
CA ALA A 140 5.21 -15.76 1.42
C ALA A 140 6.21 -16.87 1.78
N VAL A 141 7.40 -16.50 2.30
CA VAL A 141 8.42 -17.47 2.74
C VAL A 141 7.89 -18.33 3.89
N ALA A 142 7.17 -17.75 4.86
CA ALA A 142 6.57 -18.49 5.96
C ALA A 142 5.54 -19.52 5.45
N ALA A 143 4.64 -19.12 4.54
CA ALA A 143 3.68 -20.02 3.94
C ALA A 143 4.38 -21.16 3.17
N LEU A 144 5.38 -20.85 2.35
CA LEU A 144 6.15 -21.85 1.62
C LEU A 144 6.81 -22.87 2.57
N LYS A 145 7.34 -22.42 3.69
CA LYS A 145 7.93 -23.31 4.73
C LYS A 145 6.85 -24.16 5.42
N TYR A 146 5.69 -23.55 5.74
CA TYR A 146 4.58 -24.24 6.37
C TYR A 146 4.10 -25.45 5.52
N TYR A 147 4.04 -25.26 4.18
CA TYR A 147 3.69 -26.33 3.24
C TYR A 147 4.86 -27.26 2.88
N GLY A 148 6.04 -27.07 3.43
CA GLY A 148 7.23 -27.88 3.10
C GLY A 148 7.69 -27.74 1.64
N LEU A 149 7.39 -26.59 1.04
CA LEU A 149 7.68 -26.30 -0.37
C LEU A 149 8.95 -25.48 -0.57
N TYR A 150 9.36 -24.68 0.42
CA TYR A 150 10.43 -23.71 0.26
C TYR A 150 11.71 -24.31 -0.33
N ASP A 151 12.23 -25.38 0.26
CA ASP A 151 13.48 -26.01 -0.21
C ASP A 151 13.34 -26.66 -1.59
N LYS A 152 12.12 -27.08 -1.98
CA LYS A 152 11.85 -27.72 -3.26
C LYS A 152 11.78 -26.71 -4.42
N ILE A 153 11.48 -25.43 -4.12
CA ILE A 153 11.22 -24.41 -5.16
C ILE A 153 12.11 -23.18 -5.02
N LYS A 154 13.00 -23.11 -4.04
CA LYS A 154 13.83 -21.92 -3.77
C LYS A 154 14.60 -21.44 -5.01
N ASP A 155 15.06 -22.36 -5.85
CA ASP A 155 15.80 -22.04 -7.08
C ASP A 155 14.90 -21.45 -8.19
N LYS A 156 13.57 -21.54 -8.04
CA LYS A 156 12.60 -20.90 -8.94
C LYS A 156 12.18 -19.52 -8.45
N LEU A 157 12.56 -19.11 -7.22
CA LEU A 157 12.13 -17.84 -6.66
C LEU A 157 12.82 -16.66 -7.33
N ILE A 158 12.02 -15.67 -7.69
CA ILE A 158 12.49 -14.34 -8.07
C ILE A 158 11.87 -13.29 -7.15
N TYR A 159 12.64 -12.27 -6.84
CA TYR A 159 12.30 -11.31 -5.79
C TYR A 159 11.95 -9.96 -6.39
N GLY A 160 10.70 -9.51 -6.14
CA GLY A 160 10.29 -8.15 -6.39
C GLY A 160 10.73 -7.23 -5.26
N GLU A 161 11.12 -6.02 -5.58
CA GLU A 161 11.51 -4.99 -4.62
C GLU A 161 10.39 -4.68 -3.61
N ASN A 162 9.15 -4.79 -4.06
CA ASN A 162 7.95 -4.65 -3.27
C ASN A 162 6.83 -5.52 -3.87
N ILE A 163 5.68 -5.59 -3.19
CA ILE A 163 4.61 -6.50 -3.62
C ILE A 163 3.95 -6.08 -4.94
N ASN A 164 3.98 -4.80 -5.32
CA ASN A 164 3.46 -4.33 -6.60
C ASN A 164 4.39 -4.74 -7.76
N GLN A 165 5.72 -4.63 -7.61
CA GLN A 165 6.66 -5.14 -8.62
C GLN A 165 6.54 -6.67 -8.76
N THR A 166 6.28 -7.38 -7.66
CA THR A 166 6.02 -8.82 -7.69
C THR A 166 4.82 -9.15 -8.58
N ALA A 167 3.73 -8.38 -8.49
CA ALA A 167 2.57 -8.52 -9.38
C ALA A 167 2.93 -8.24 -10.84
N GLN A 168 3.73 -7.21 -11.10
CA GLN A 168 4.18 -6.86 -12.44
C GLN A 168 4.96 -7.99 -13.11
N TYR A 169 5.75 -8.78 -12.39
CA TYR A 169 6.47 -9.91 -12.97
C TYR A 169 5.54 -10.95 -13.60
N VAL A 170 4.38 -11.22 -12.98
CA VAL A 170 3.38 -12.13 -13.59
C VAL A 170 2.64 -11.43 -14.73
N GLN A 171 2.26 -10.16 -14.56
CA GLN A 171 1.56 -9.39 -15.60
C GLN A 171 2.38 -9.30 -16.90
N THR A 172 3.70 -9.13 -16.78
CA THR A 172 4.64 -9.05 -17.91
C THR A 172 5.17 -10.43 -18.36
N LYS A 173 4.71 -11.52 -17.75
CA LYS A 173 5.18 -12.89 -17.99
C LYS A 173 6.68 -13.10 -17.67
N ALA A 174 7.27 -12.26 -16.85
CA ALA A 174 8.60 -12.46 -16.29
C ALA A 174 8.62 -13.54 -15.18
N ALA A 175 7.46 -13.84 -14.60
CA ALA A 175 7.20 -14.97 -13.73
C ALA A 175 5.93 -15.69 -14.18
N ASP A 176 5.85 -17.00 -13.87
CA ASP A 176 4.69 -17.83 -14.19
C ASP A 176 3.57 -17.64 -13.16
N VAL A 177 3.95 -17.43 -11.90
CA VAL A 177 3.04 -17.33 -10.76
C VAL A 177 3.67 -16.44 -9.68
N ALA A 178 2.84 -15.84 -8.83
CA ALA A 178 3.31 -15.08 -7.69
C ALA A 178 2.50 -15.35 -6.42
N ILE A 179 3.14 -15.16 -5.26
CA ILE A 179 2.45 -14.98 -3.99
C ILE A 179 2.33 -13.48 -3.77
N LEU A 180 1.08 -12.99 -3.81
CA LEU A 180 0.74 -11.56 -3.83
C LEU A 180 -0.12 -11.16 -2.65
N ALA A 181 -0.27 -9.84 -2.45
CA ALA A 181 -1.35 -9.30 -1.64
C ALA A 181 -2.70 -9.50 -2.33
N LEU A 182 -3.72 -9.92 -1.58
CA LEU A 182 -5.09 -10.03 -2.08
C LEU A 182 -5.57 -8.69 -2.66
N SER A 183 -5.18 -7.58 -2.06
CA SER A 183 -5.54 -6.22 -2.50
C SER A 183 -5.13 -5.89 -3.93
N LEU A 184 -4.04 -6.48 -4.43
CA LEU A 184 -3.56 -6.23 -5.79
C LEU A 184 -4.33 -7.01 -6.85
N VAL A 185 -5.02 -8.09 -6.48
CA VAL A 185 -5.87 -8.88 -7.38
C VAL A 185 -7.37 -8.61 -7.17
N SER A 186 -7.75 -7.88 -6.15
CA SER A 186 -9.14 -7.44 -5.89
C SER A 186 -9.53 -6.18 -6.69
N THR A 187 -8.73 -5.77 -7.65
CA THR A 187 -9.05 -4.64 -8.54
C THR A 187 -10.17 -5.01 -9.51
N PRO A 188 -10.94 -4.05 -10.03
CA PRO A 188 -11.99 -4.32 -11.02
C PRO A 188 -11.53 -5.14 -12.23
N GLN A 189 -10.25 -4.99 -12.62
CA GLN A 189 -9.66 -5.70 -13.77
C GLN A 189 -9.26 -7.14 -13.45
N LEU A 190 -8.99 -7.47 -12.18
CA LEU A 190 -8.39 -8.76 -11.80
C LEU A 190 -9.26 -9.57 -10.83
N LYS A 191 -10.28 -8.99 -10.21
CA LYS A 191 -11.11 -9.66 -9.18
C LYS A 191 -11.75 -10.96 -9.63
N ASP A 192 -12.01 -11.09 -10.94
CA ASP A 192 -12.62 -12.28 -11.54
C ASP A 192 -11.56 -13.28 -12.05
N THR A 193 -10.26 -12.98 -11.88
CA THR A 193 -9.19 -13.90 -12.26
C THR A 193 -9.00 -14.96 -11.17
N PRO A 194 -8.79 -16.26 -11.55
CA PRO A 194 -8.59 -17.31 -10.57
C PRO A 194 -7.40 -17.02 -9.67
N SER A 195 -7.61 -17.09 -8.38
CA SER A 195 -6.55 -16.99 -7.37
C SER A 195 -6.84 -17.95 -6.22
N TYR A 196 -5.80 -18.43 -5.55
CA TYR A 196 -5.93 -19.26 -4.37
C TYR A 196 -5.62 -18.44 -3.12
N LEU A 197 -6.61 -18.23 -2.28
CA LEU A 197 -6.42 -17.55 -1.00
C LEU A 197 -5.63 -18.43 -0.04
N ILE A 198 -4.43 -18.01 0.31
CA ILE A 198 -3.54 -18.77 1.20
C ILE A 198 -4.08 -18.70 2.64
N PRO A 199 -4.25 -19.85 3.32
CA PRO A 199 -4.77 -19.92 4.67
C PRO A 199 -3.98 -19.09 5.68
N LYS A 200 -4.68 -18.32 6.51
CA LYS A 200 -4.08 -17.40 7.48
C LYS A 200 -3.18 -18.06 8.54
N ASN A 201 -3.39 -19.34 8.81
CA ASN A 201 -2.58 -20.10 9.77
C ASN A 201 -1.23 -20.55 9.22
N SER A 202 -0.97 -20.35 7.92
CA SER A 202 0.29 -20.74 7.27
C SER A 202 1.38 -19.66 7.32
N HIS A 203 1.06 -18.48 7.81
CA HIS A 203 2.01 -17.35 7.91
C HIS A 203 1.66 -16.42 9.08
N PRO A 204 2.61 -15.59 9.55
CA PRO A 204 2.31 -14.56 10.55
C PRO A 204 1.24 -13.58 10.04
N GLU A 205 0.42 -13.08 10.97
CA GLU A 205 -0.58 -12.07 10.65
C GLU A 205 0.07 -10.80 10.09
N LEU A 206 -0.48 -10.30 9.00
CA LEU A 206 -0.07 -9.04 8.38
C LEU A 206 -0.88 -7.88 8.96
N LEU A 207 -0.73 -7.64 10.28
CA LEU A 207 -1.34 -6.49 10.94
C LEU A 207 -0.68 -5.21 10.45
N GLN A 208 -1.45 -4.40 9.76
CA GLN A 208 -1.03 -3.15 9.15
C GLN A 208 -1.34 -1.96 10.05
N GLY A 209 -0.48 -0.96 9.99
CA GLY A 209 -0.66 0.25 10.79
C GLY A 209 -0.09 1.49 10.10
N TYR A 210 -0.56 2.66 10.54
CA TYR A 210 -0.05 3.93 10.10
C TYR A 210 0.38 4.81 11.27
N VAL A 211 1.14 5.85 10.94
CA VAL A 211 1.54 6.89 11.90
C VAL A 211 1.71 8.24 11.18
N LEU A 212 1.36 9.33 11.86
CA LEU A 212 1.70 10.68 11.45
C LEU A 212 3.18 10.92 11.75
N VAL A 213 3.99 11.17 10.72
CA VAL A 213 5.43 11.40 10.83
C VAL A 213 5.73 12.86 11.18
N LYS A 214 5.09 13.81 10.47
CA LYS A 214 5.25 15.25 10.67
C LYS A 214 3.95 15.90 11.11
N ASN A 215 4.07 17.00 11.86
CA ASN A 215 2.93 17.79 12.27
C ASN A 215 2.43 18.68 11.11
N ASN A 216 1.69 18.07 10.20
CA ASN A 216 1.05 18.71 9.05
C ASN A 216 -0.48 18.72 9.29
N PRO A 217 -1.16 19.88 9.34
CA PRO A 217 -2.61 19.98 9.56
C PRO A 217 -3.43 19.22 8.49
N GLU A 218 -3.08 19.34 7.23
CA GLU A 218 -3.76 18.68 6.10
C GLU A 218 -3.60 17.16 6.19
N ALA A 219 -2.44 16.69 6.65
CA ALA A 219 -2.21 15.27 6.90
C ALA A 219 -3.09 14.74 8.04
N ARG A 220 -3.34 15.53 9.08
CA ARG A 220 -4.27 15.18 10.17
C ARG A 220 -5.71 15.09 9.66
N GLU A 221 -6.11 16.03 8.83
CA GLU A 221 -7.45 16.05 8.24
C GLU A 221 -7.65 14.86 7.31
N PHE A 222 -6.67 14.54 6.46
CA PHE A 222 -6.68 13.33 5.64
C PHE A 222 -6.77 12.05 6.50
N LEU A 223 -6.04 11.95 7.62
CA LEU A 223 -6.14 10.81 8.53
C LEU A 223 -7.53 10.70 9.16
N THR A 224 -8.17 11.83 9.49
CA THR A 224 -9.56 11.83 9.98
C THR A 224 -10.52 11.26 8.94
N PHE A 225 -10.35 11.62 7.67
CA PHE A 225 -11.11 11.02 6.57
C PHE A 225 -10.80 9.52 6.39
N PHE A 226 -9.53 9.14 6.45
CA PHE A 226 -9.11 7.74 6.33
C PHE A 226 -9.75 6.83 7.39
N GLU A 227 -10.07 7.34 8.57
CA GLU A 227 -10.75 6.61 9.66
C GLU A 227 -12.28 6.51 9.47
N THR A 228 -12.86 7.11 8.43
CA THR A 228 -14.31 7.06 8.19
C THR A 228 -14.80 5.70 7.71
N LYS A 229 -16.12 5.46 7.85
CA LYS A 229 -16.77 4.26 7.29
C LYS A 229 -16.60 4.16 5.77
N GLU A 230 -16.56 5.30 5.07
CA GLU A 230 -16.38 5.34 3.62
C GLU A 230 -15.01 4.80 3.21
N ALA A 231 -13.94 5.31 3.80
CA ALA A 231 -12.59 4.81 3.54
C ALA A 231 -12.44 3.32 3.95
N ASN A 232 -13.06 2.91 5.06
CA ASN A 232 -13.10 1.53 5.49
C ASN A 232 -13.85 0.62 4.51
N THR A 233 -14.88 1.13 3.83
CA THR A 233 -15.59 0.38 2.79
C THR A 233 -14.68 0.14 1.59
N ILE A 234 -13.96 1.17 1.14
CA ILE A 234 -12.98 1.04 0.05
C ILE A 234 -11.91 0.00 0.42
N LEU A 235 -11.34 0.06 1.64
CA LEU A 235 -10.37 -0.95 2.09
C LEU A 235 -10.92 -2.38 1.99
N LYS A 236 -12.18 -2.61 2.41
CA LYS A 236 -12.84 -3.92 2.34
C LYS A 236 -13.05 -4.39 0.91
N GLU A 237 -13.41 -3.50 -0.01
CA GLU A 237 -13.58 -3.81 -1.44
C GLU A 237 -12.28 -4.30 -2.07
N TYR A 238 -11.13 -3.79 -1.62
CA TYR A 238 -9.81 -4.28 -1.99
C TYR A 238 -9.33 -5.49 -1.16
N GLY A 239 -10.21 -6.15 -0.40
CA GLY A 239 -9.92 -7.40 0.29
C GLY A 239 -9.12 -7.27 1.59
N PHE A 240 -9.01 -6.06 2.15
CA PHE A 240 -8.48 -5.87 3.49
C PHE A 240 -9.50 -6.28 4.55
N VAL A 241 -9.02 -6.92 5.63
CA VAL A 241 -9.84 -7.17 6.82
C VAL A 241 -9.69 -5.97 7.74
N VAL A 242 -10.67 -5.06 7.68
CA VAL A 242 -10.69 -3.84 8.52
C VAL A 242 -11.07 -4.21 9.94
N GLN A 243 -10.40 -3.61 10.91
CA GLN A 243 -10.64 -3.78 12.35
C GLN A 243 -11.65 -2.77 12.90
#